data_616b8cd3bba5219bd9497faf74eb3040
#
_entry.id   616b8cd3bba5219bd9497faf74eb3040
#
_cell.length_a   1.000
_cell.length_b   1.000
_cell.length_c   1.000
_cell.angle_alpha   90.00
_cell.angle_beta   90.00
_cell.angle_gamma   90.00
#
_symmetry.space_group_name_H-M   'P 1'
#
loop_
_entity.id
_entity.type
_entity.pdbx_description
1 polymer ?
#
loop_
_entity_poly.entity_id
_entity_poly.type
_entity_poly.pdbx_seq_one_letter_code
_entity_poly.pdbx_strand_id
1 'polypeptide(L)'
;MERHVLKLQSKKIAGRVSTVVGAWLLCATAVHAQSATPAPDNGTFDVEQVFAGTCGFCHSDGGRAAGKGPQLMNSPRDDDFIRNRIKHGKQGAMPAFDGAFTDAQIDQMVKFIRALKPREG
;
A
#
# COMPACT_ATOMS: atom_id res chain seq x y z
N MET A 1 31.86 -52.00 19.86
CA MET A 1 32.68 -52.90 19.03
C MET A 1 31.89 -53.17 17.78
N GLU A 2 32.49 -53.07 16.69
CA GLU A 2 32.15 -53.34 15.28
C GLU A 2 31.84 -52.10 14.44
N ARG A 3 32.86 -51.83 13.67
CA ARG A 3 32.93 -50.80 12.64
C ARG A 3 32.37 -51.41 11.35
N HIS A 4 31.20 -50.92 10.89
CA HIS A 4 30.74 -51.21 9.54
C HIS A 4 31.23 -50.13 8.60
N VAL A 5 32.27 -50.49 7.88
CA VAL A 5 32.83 -49.78 6.72
C VAL A 5 31.89 -50.04 5.54
N LEU A 6 31.16 -49.01 5.12
CA LEU A 6 30.36 -49.10 3.90
C LEU A 6 31.21 -48.59 2.71
N LYS A 7 31.51 -49.58 1.87
CA LYS A 7 32.23 -49.46 0.61
C LYS A 7 31.62 -48.42 -0.36
N LEU A 8 32.45 -47.47 -0.78
CA LEU A 8 32.17 -46.64 -1.96
C LEU A 8 32.12 -47.51 -3.21
N GLN A 9 30.99 -47.61 -3.84
CA GLN A 9 30.84 -48.11 -5.19
C GLN A 9 30.96 -46.94 -6.19
N SER A 10 32.15 -46.80 -6.74
CA SER A 10 32.38 -45.96 -7.89
C SER A 10 31.80 -46.61 -9.15
N LYS A 11 30.66 -46.13 -9.63
CA LYS A 11 30.17 -46.45 -10.97
C LYS A 11 30.57 -45.31 -11.94
N LYS A 12 31.59 -45.61 -12.71
CA LYS A 12 31.96 -44.86 -13.93
C LYS A 12 30.83 -45.03 -14.95
N ILE A 13 30.11 -43.95 -15.21
CA ILE A 13 29.24 -43.89 -16.37
C ILE A 13 29.93 -42.99 -17.41
N ALA A 14 30.55 -43.67 -18.35
CA ALA A 14 30.99 -43.07 -19.60
C ALA A 14 29.75 -43.05 -20.52
N GLY A 15 29.37 -41.86 -21.02
CA GLY A 15 28.25 -41.83 -21.94
C GLY A 15 27.96 -40.44 -22.48
N ARG A 16 28.58 -40.15 -23.66
CA ARG A 16 28.08 -39.31 -24.74
C ARG A 16 27.81 -37.83 -24.47
N VAL A 17 28.79 -37.06 -24.85
CA VAL A 17 28.68 -35.65 -25.17
C VAL A 17 27.71 -35.49 -26.36
N SER A 18 26.50 -35.05 -26.10
CA SER A 18 25.56 -34.60 -27.11
C SER A 18 25.55 -33.09 -27.09
N THR A 19 26.18 -32.50 -28.07
CA THR A 19 26.24 -31.04 -28.25
C THR A 19 24.86 -30.56 -28.72
N VAL A 20 24.02 -30.11 -27.76
CA VAL A 20 22.82 -29.37 -28.09
C VAL A 20 23.13 -27.89 -27.99
N VAL A 21 23.39 -27.30 -29.15
CA VAL A 21 23.43 -25.85 -29.30
C VAL A 21 21.99 -25.35 -29.14
N GLY A 22 21.57 -25.11 -27.91
CA GLY A 22 20.29 -24.48 -27.59
C GLY A 22 20.43 -22.97 -27.62
N ALA A 23 19.79 -22.35 -28.60
CA ALA A 23 19.65 -20.90 -28.70
C ALA A 23 18.97 -20.38 -27.44
N TRP A 24 19.70 -19.65 -26.61
CA TRP A 24 19.14 -18.89 -25.45
C TRP A 24 18.41 -17.69 -26.04
N LEU A 25 17.08 -17.83 -26.21
CA LEU A 25 16.20 -16.68 -26.34
C LEU A 25 16.21 -15.92 -25.00
N LEU A 26 16.92 -14.80 -24.98
CA LEU A 26 16.83 -13.79 -23.93
C LEU A 26 15.42 -13.21 -23.96
N CYS A 27 14.52 -13.79 -23.16
CA CYS A 27 13.22 -13.20 -22.88
C CYS A 27 13.46 -12.04 -21.94
N ALA A 28 13.69 -10.84 -22.48
CA ALA A 28 13.73 -9.61 -21.73
C ALA A 28 12.30 -9.33 -21.23
N THR A 29 12.00 -9.74 -20.00
CA THR A 29 10.78 -9.34 -19.31
C THR A 29 10.93 -7.86 -18.95
N ALA A 30 10.36 -7.00 -19.79
CA ALA A 30 10.20 -5.60 -19.46
C ALA A 30 9.27 -5.50 -18.24
N VAL A 31 9.85 -5.24 -17.08
CA VAL A 31 9.10 -4.86 -15.89
C VAL A 31 8.52 -3.48 -16.16
N HIS A 32 7.27 -3.45 -16.62
CA HIS A 32 6.52 -2.21 -16.72
C HIS A 32 6.22 -1.75 -15.29
N ALA A 33 6.94 -0.73 -14.82
CA ALA A 33 6.52 0.05 -13.67
C ALA A 33 5.21 0.75 -14.08
N GLN A 34 4.08 0.13 -13.72
CA GLN A 34 2.78 0.75 -13.88
C GLN A 34 2.71 1.84 -12.82
N SER A 35 2.96 3.08 -13.24
CA SER A 35 2.55 4.25 -12.46
C SER A 35 1.04 4.14 -12.31
N ALA A 36 0.58 3.85 -11.09
CA ALA A 36 -0.84 3.83 -10.77
C ALA A 36 -1.37 5.25 -10.98
N THR A 37 -1.94 5.51 -12.14
CA THR A 37 -2.72 6.72 -12.37
C THR A 37 -3.93 6.61 -11.45
N PRO A 38 -4.22 7.62 -10.59
CA PRO A 38 -5.43 7.59 -9.77
C PRO A 38 -6.65 7.38 -10.67
N ALA A 39 -7.49 6.43 -10.31
CA ALA A 39 -8.70 6.16 -11.07
C ALA A 39 -9.55 7.43 -11.14
N PRO A 40 -10.13 7.77 -12.33
CA PRO A 40 -11.02 8.92 -12.44
C PRO A 40 -12.21 8.72 -11.47
N ASP A 41 -12.58 9.81 -10.79
CA ASP A 41 -13.74 9.83 -9.89
C ASP A 41 -15.02 9.68 -10.72
N ASN A 42 -15.50 8.44 -10.88
CA ASN A 42 -16.73 8.13 -11.60
C ASN A 42 -17.94 8.12 -10.65
N GLY A 43 -17.94 8.89 -9.58
CA GLY A 43 -19.08 9.04 -8.67
C GLY A 43 -19.29 7.87 -7.69
N THR A 44 -18.33 6.93 -7.60
CA THR A 44 -18.39 5.78 -6.70
C THR A 44 -17.41 5.86 -5.52
N PHE A 45 -16.80 7.05 -5.30
CA PHE A 45 -15.87 7.24 -4.19
C PHE A 45 -16.64 7.31 -2.86
N ASP A 46 -16.66 6.20 -2.15
CA ASP A 46 -17.23 6.12 -0.81
C ASP A 46 -16.22 6.65 0.22
N VAL A 47 -16.37 7.93 0.56
CA VAL A 47 -15.48 8.61 1.50
C VAL A 47 -15.52 8.00 2.89
N GLU A 48 -16.68 7.49 3.34
CA GLU A 48 -16.80 6.89 4.68
C GLU A 48 -16.04 5.57 4.75
N GLN A 49 -16.19 4.71 3.74
CA GLN A 49 -15.49 3.45 3.65
C GLN A 49 -13.98 3.65 3.55
N VAL A 50 -13.54 4.57 2.69
CA VAL A 50 -12.12 4.90 2.53
C VAL A 50 -11.56 5.47 3.83
N PHE A 51 -12.29 6.36 4.48
CA PHE A 51 -11.86 6.93 5.76
C PHE A 51 -11.74 5.85 6.84
N ALA A 52 -12.72 4.99 6.98
CA ALA A 52 -12.70 3.88 7.94
C ALA A 52 -11.51 2.93 7.70
N GLY A 53 -11.27 2.55 6.45
CA GLY A 53 -10.23 1.58 6.07
C GLY A 53 -8.81 2.15 6.02
N THR A 54 -8.64 3.46 5.91
CA THR A 54 -7.34 4.11 5.72
C THR A 54 -6.99 5.05 6.86
N CYS A 55 -7.85 6.01 7.16
CA CYS A 55 -7.60 7.07 8.14
C CYS A 55 -7.91 6.60 9.57
N GLY A 56 -8.90 5.71 9.72
CA GLY A 56 -9.41 5.21 11.00
C GLY A 56 -8.38 4.48 11.85
N PHE A 57 -7.31 3.95 11.26
CA PHE A 57 -6.21 3.33 12.00
C PHE A 57 -5.48 4.31 12.94
N CYS A 58 -5.49 5.59 12.61
CA CYS A 58 -4.82 6.63 13.37
C CYS A 58 -5.80 7.65 13.96
N HIS A 59 -6.91 7.95 13.28
CA HIS A 59 -7.94 8.89 13.70
C HIS A 59 -9.14 8.11 14.24
N SER A 60 -9.15 7.88 15.57
CA SER A 60 -10.11 7.00 16.23
C SER A 60 -11.55 7.48 16.06
N ASP A 61 -12.49 6.55 16.21
CA ASP A 61 -13.94 6.79 16.12
C ASP A 61 -14.34 7.55 14.84
N GLY A 62 -13.77 7.14 13.70
CA GLY A 62 -14.04 7.79 12.42
C GLY A 62 -13.64 9.27 12.41
N GLY A 63 -12.59 9.65 13.12
CA GLY A 63 -12.10 11.02 13.23
C GLY A 63 -12.70 11.85 14.35
N ARG A 64 -13.59 11.26 15.15
CA ARG A 64 -14.28 11.95 16.27
C ARG A 64 -13.47 11.96 17.56
N ALA A 65 -12.52 11.05 17.67
CA ALA A 65 -11.62 10.95 18.82
C ALA A 65 -10.15 10.95 18.39
N ALA A 66 -9.28 11.36 19.29
CA ALA A 66 -7.85 11.20 19.10
C ALA A 66 -7.45 9.72 19.22
N GLY A 67 -6.44 9.34 18.45
CA GLY A 67 -5.78 8.04 18.50
C GLY A 67 -4.27 8.24 18.36
N LYS A 68 -3.64 7.55 17.41
CA LYS A 68 -2.26 7.86 17.01
C LYS A 68 -2.16 9.25 16.34
N GLY A 69 -3.24 9.66 15.67
CA GLY A 69 -3.43 11.00 15.12
C GLY A 69 -4.40 11.82 16.00
N PRO A 70 -4.49 13.14 15.75
CA PRO A 70 -5.41 14.01 16.49
C PRO A 70 -6.87 13.73 16.12
N GLN A 71 -7.79 14.15 16.99
CA GLN A 71 -9.20 14.28 16.65
C GLN A 71 -9.34 15.25 15.46
N LEU A 72 -10.20 14.89 14.51
CA LEU A 72 -10.48 15.69 13.31
C LEU A 72 -11.79 16.48 13.43
N MET A 73 -12.79 15.92 14.11
CA MET A 73 -14.04 16.60 14.41
C MET A 73 -13.76 17.92 15.12
N ASN A 74 -14.38 19.01 14.65
CA ASN A 74 -14.20 20.36 15.17
C ASN A 74 -12.74 20.86 15.11
N SER A 75 -11.94 20.36 14.17
CA SER A 75 -10.57 20.83 14.00
C SER A 75 -10.55 22.34 13.73
N PRO A 76 -9.70 23.12 14.44
CA PRO A 76 -9.54 24.56 14.21
C PRO A 76 -8.71 24.89 12.96
N ARG A 77 -8.17 23.87 12.28
CA ARG A 77 -7.39 24.05 11.07
C ARG A 77 -8.32 24.35 9.89
N ASP A 78 -7.89 25.22 8.97
CA ASP A 78 -8.64 25.53 7.75
C ASP A 78 -8.60 24.35 6.74
N ASP A 79 -9.40 24.44 5.69
CA ASP A 79 -9.53 23.39 4.69
C ASP A 79 -8.24 23.18 3.91
N ASP A 80 -7.50 24.26 3.64
CA ASP A 80 -6.24 24.18 2.91
C ASP A 80 -5.17 23.47 3.72
N PHE A 81 -5.11 23.71 5.02
CA PHE A 81 -4.23 22.96 5.91
C PHE A 81 -4.59 21.47 5.91
N ILE A 82 -5.89 21.13 6.01
CA ILE A 82 -6.33 19.72 6.03
C ILE A 82 -6.00 19.07 4.69
N ARG A 83 -6.32 19.73 3.57
CA ARG A 83 -5.99 19.26 2.21
C ARG A 83 -4.50 18.99 2.06
N ASN A 84 -3.67 19.98 2.39
CA ASN A 84 -2.22 19.83 2.31
C ASN A 84 -1.68 18.73 3.23
N ARG A 85 -2.28 18.59 4.42
CA ARG A 85 -1.91 17.51 5.35
C ARG A 85 -2.22 16.12 4.80
N ILE A 86 -3.36 15.95 4.13
CA ILE A 86 -3.71 14.69 3.47
C ILE A 86 -2.74 14.43 2.31
N LYS A 87 -2.48 15.42 1.47
CA LYS A 87 -1.58 15.26 0.32
C LYS A 87 -0.16 14.90 0.75
N HIS A 88 0.43 15.67 1.63
CA HIS A 88 1.87 15.59 1.92
C HIS A 88 2.19 14.86 3.23
N GLY A 89 1.18 14.50 4.01
CA GLY A 89 1.38 13.81 5.28
C GLY A 89 2.12 14.64 6.32
N LYS A 90 2.68 13.96 7.30
CA LYS A 90 3.61 14.50 8.29
C LYS A 90 4.68 13.45 8.55
N GLN A 91 5.92 13.77 8.28
CA GLN A 91 7.04 12.86 8.46
C GLN A 91 7.01 12.19 9.86
N GLY A 92 7.12 10.88 9.88
CA GLY A 92 7.13 10.07 11.11
C GLY A 92 5.78 9.92 11.81
N ALA A 93 4.68 10.55 11.31
CA ALA A 93 3.38 10.52 11.98
C ALA A 93 2.20 10.21 11.07
N MET A 94 2.17 10.73 9.85
CA MET A 94 1.07 10.53 8.90
C MET A 94 1.63 10.34 7.49
N PRO A 95 1.29 9.27 6.80
CA PRO A 95 1.73 9.07 5.41
C PRO A 95 1.17 10.16 4.49
N ALA A 96 1.85 10.38 3.36
CA ALA A 96 1.35 11.20 2.28
C ALA A 96 0.40 10.38 1.41
N PHE A 97 -0.67 11.00 0.93
CA PHE A 97 -1.66 10.38 0.06
C PHE A 97 -1.74 11.03 -1.32
N ASP A 98 -0.81 11.93 -1.63
CA ASP A 98 -0.64 12.47 -2.98
C ASP A 98 -0.29 11.33 -3.93
N GLY A 99 -1.04 11.19 -5.03
CA GLY A 99 -0.92 10.04 -5.94
C GLY A 99 -1.75 8.80 -5.56
N ALA A 100 -2.24 8.67 -4.32
CA ALA A 100 -3.21 7.65 -3.94
C ALA A 100 -4.66 8.10 -4.16
N PHE A 101 -4.91 9.39 -4.03
CA PHE A 101 -6.22 10.02 -4.23
C PHE A 101 -6.11 11.24 -5.15
N THR A 102 -7.15 11.46 -5.95
CA THR A 102 -7.28 12.68 -6.75
C THR A 102 -7.58 13.90 -5.85
N ASP A 103 -7.35 15.10 -6.35
CA ASP A 103 -7.69 16.32 -5.63
C ASP A 103 -9.20 16.39 -5.30
N ALA A 104 -10.06 15.94 -6.22
CA ALA A 104 -11.50 15.87 -5.99
C ALA A 104 -11.87 14.90 -4.85
N GLN A 105 -11.20 13.75 -4.74
CA GLN A 105 -11.38 12.79 -3.65
C GLN A 105 -10.88 13.35 -2.31
N ILE A 106 -9.75 14.06 -2.32
CA ILE A 106 -9.24 14.75 -1.13
C ILE A 106 -10.21 15.84 -0.68
N ASP A 107 -10.82 16.59 -1.60
CA ASP A 107 -11.85 17.59 -1.28
C ASP A 107 -13.10 16.94 -0.65
N GLN A 108 -13.49 15.75 -1.11
CA GLN A 108 -14.57 14.98 -0.48
C GLN A 108 -14.19 14.57 0.95
N MET A 109 -12.94 14.16 1.19
CA MET A 109 -12.44 13.84 2.54
C MET A 109 -12.47 15.08 3.45
N VAL A 110 -12.05 16.26 2.96
CA VAL A 110 -12.13 17.52 3.72
C VAL A 110 -13.58 17.82 4.10
N LYS A 111 -14.52 17.74 3.15
CA LYS A 111 -15.95 17.93 3.40
C LYS A 111 -16.48 16.93 4.42
N PHE A 112 -16.09 15.67 4.32
CA PHE A 112 -16.46 14.62 5.28
C PHE A 112 -15.97 14.98 6.70
N ILE A 113 -14.71 15.37 6.85
CA ILE A 113 -14.13 15.78 8.13
C ILE A 113 -14.90 16.98 8.75
N ARG A 114 -15.29 17.96 7.92
CA ARG A 114 -16.07 19.13 8.37
C ARG A 114 -17.50 18.77 8.77
N ALA A 115 -18.05 17.72 8.17
CA ALA A 115 -19.40 17.27 8.48
C ALA A 115 -19.48 16.34 9.70
N LEU A 116 -18.33 15.95 10.30
CA LEU A 116 -18.32 15.08 11.46
C LEU A 116 -19.10 15.69 12.63
N LYS A 117 -20.01 14.89 13.20
CA LYS A 117 -20.80 15.21 14.40
C LYS A 117 -20.55 14.14 15.45
N PRO A 118 -20.80 14.44 16.76
CA PRO A 118 -20.81 13.41 17.79
C PRO A 118 -21.74 12.26 17.38
N ARG A 119 -21.41 11.05 17.78
CA ARG A 119 -22.37 9.94 17.62
C ARG A 119 -23.50 10.13 18.64
N GLU A 120 -24.70 9.94 18.16
CA GLU A 120 -25.83 9.82 19.07
C GLU A 120 -25.69 8.47 19.79
N GLY A 121 -25.69 8.50 21.13
CA GLY A 121 -25.59 7.34 22.00
C GLY A 121 -26.89 6.55 22.07
#